data_c42d0b13e694d85cea5b48d2db22bcdb
#
_entry.id   c42d0b13e694d85cea5b48d2db22bcdb
#
_cell.length_a   1.000
_cell.length_b   1.000
_cell.length_c   1.000
_cell.angle_alpha   90.00
_cell.angle_beta   90.00
_cell.angle_gamma   90.00
#
_symmetry.space_group_name_H-M   'P 1'
#
loop_
_entity.id
_entity.type
_entity.pdbx_description
1 polymer ?
#
loop_
_entity_poly.entity_id
_entity_poly.type
_entity_poly.pdbx_seq_one_letter_code
_entity_poly.pdbx_strand_id
1 'polypeptide(L)'
;MRNPNRTANKRRAENEENVRPDTLIVANSRYGSSNQYTQWLIDRLGADAMSYNKQQLGYTSLYRNIIWVGAIRDAVISNVHMLWQNHHNFGLDGKKIIICGVGIGDPENPDYFNKVMARSGCGPEFCSRYILPGRIDQSRLRLIDRPQFDKFLIDSKRIYGEETHLLVNERAADNYNGVDARALEPVIQEILATRY
;
A
#
# COMPACT_ATOMS: atom_id res chain seq x y z
N MET A 1 -4.69 -39.19 -37.21
CA MET A 1 -3.42 -38.78 -36.60
C MET A 1 -3.62 -37.57 -35.71
N ARG A 2 -3.36 -37.65 -34.41
CA ARG A 2 -3.47 -36.52 -33.48
C ARG A 2 -2.18 -35.70 -33.57
N ASN A 3 -2.33 -34.41 -33.81
CA ASN A 3 -1.19 -33.47 -33.96
C ASN A 3 -0.48 -33.29 -32.59
N PRO A 4 0.78 -33.77 -32.43
CA PRO A 4 1.51 -33.74 -31.15
C PRO A 4 1.81 -32.31 -30.67
N ASN A 5 1.84 -31.30 -31.54
CA ASN A 5 2.08 -29.90 -31.21
C ASN A 5 0.87 -29.26 -30.46
N ARG A 6 -0.34 -29.76 -30.66
CA ARG A 6 -1.54 -29.24 -30.00
C ARG A 6 -1.57 -29.62 -28.52
N THR A 7 -1.03 -30.79 -28.19
CA THR A 7 -0.97 -31.30 -26.81
C THR A 7 0.18 -30.64 -26.03
N ALA A 8 1.30 -30.35 -26.69
CA ALA A 8 2.44 -29.65 -26.08
C ALA A 8 2.09 -28.19 -25.76
N ASN A 9 1.42 -27.47 -26.69
CA ASN A 9 0.98 -26.09 -26.46
C ASN A 9 -0.10 -25.99 -25.35
N LYS A 10 -0.99 -26.98 -25.27
CA LYS A 10 -2.00 -27.00 -24.20
C LYS A 10 -1.34 -27.23 -22.82
N ARG A 11 -0.38 -28.14 -22.72
CA ARG A 11 0.38 -28.39 -21.49
C ARG A 11 1.26 -27.19 -21.08
N ARG A 12 1.78 -26.42 -22.05
CA ARG A 12 2.57 -25.23 -21.81
C ARG A 12 1.67 -24.10 -21.28
N ALA A 13 0.49 -23.89 -21.88
CA ALA A 13 -0.51 -22.94 -21.39
C ALA A 13 -1.04 -23.33 -19.99
N GLU A 14 -1.32 -24.60 -19.73
CA GLU A 14 -1.74 -25.11 -18.44
C GLU A 14 -0.65 -25.01 -17.36
N ASN A 15 0.64 -25.07 -17.73
CA ASN A 15 1.77 -24.85 -16.82
C ASN A 15 2.02 -23.36 -16.55
N GLU A 16 1.80 -22.48 -17.52
CA GLU A 16 1.88 -21.03 -17.35
C GLU A 16 0.70 -20.48 -16.49
N GLU A 17 -0.48 -21.10 -16.56
CA GLU A 17 -1.64 -20.75 -15.73
C GLU A 17 -1.51 -21.16 -14.24
N ASN A 18 -0.57 -22.02 -13.88
CA ASN A 18 -0.40 -22.54 -12.52
C ASN A 18 0.82 -22.00 -11.77
N VAL A 19 1.55 -21.03 -12.32
CA VAL A 19 2.63 -20.37 -11.59
C VAL A 19 2.00 -19.36 -10.64
N ARG A 20 1.99 -19.68 -9.36
CA ARG A 20 1.51 -18.77 -8.33
C ARG A 20 2.28 -17.44 -8.39
N PRO A 21 1.60 -16.28 -8.36
CA PRO A 21 2.30 -15.01 -8.26
C PRO A 21 3.28 -14.98 -7.09
N ASP A 22 4.44 -14.41 -7.30
CA ASP A 22 5.47 -14.27 -6.27
C ASP A 22 5.25 -13.07 -5.33
N THR A 23 4.26 -12.24 -5.65
CA THR A 23 3.96 -10.98 -5.00
C THR A 23 2.54 -10.99 -4.43
N LEU A 24 2.42 -10.64 -3.15
CA LEU A 24 1.15 -10.41 -2.47
C LEU A 24 0.99 -8.93 -2.13
N ILE A 25 -0.16 -8.36 -2.47
CA ILE A 25 -0.56 -7.02 -2.06
C ILE A 25 -1.54 -7.13 -0.89
N VAL A 26 -1.22 -6.48 0.22
CA VAL A 26 -2.12 -6.36 1.38
C VAL A 26 -2.71 -4.97 1.40
N ALA A 27 -4.01 -4.86 1.08
CA ALA A 27 -4.72 -3.60 1.02
C ALA A 27 -5.41 -3.29 2.36
N ASN A 28 -5.16 -2.10 2.90
CA ASN A 28 -5.89 -1.59 4.06
C ASN A 28 -6.54 -0.24 3.73
N SER A 29 -7.70 -0.34 3.11
CA SER A 29 -8.45 0.82 2.60
C SER A 29 -9.77 0.99 3.33
N ARG A 30 -10.16 2.24 3.59
CA ARG A 30 -11.47 2.58 4.15
C ARG A 30 -12.33 3.42 3.21
N TYR A 31 -11.70 4.29 2.43
CA TYR A 31 -12.38 5.24 1.53
C TYR A 31 -12.03 5.06 0.05
N GLY A 32 -11.36 3.95 -0.29
CA GLY A 32 -11.19 3.48 -1.65
C GLY A 32 -9.88 3.88 -2.35
N SER A 33 -9.11 4.88 -1.90
CA SER A 33 -7.86 5.26 -2.57
C SER A 33 -6.84 4.12 -2.58
N SER A 34 -6.61 3.47 -1.43
CA SER A 34 -5.69 2.32 -1.35
C SER A 34 -6.16 1.16 -2.22
N ASN A 35 -7.49 0.92 -2.34
CA ASN A 35 -8.02 -0.13 -3.23
C ASN A 35 -7.77 0.19 -4.70
N GLN A 36 -7.82 1.46 -5.10
CA GLN A 36 -7.55 1.86 -6.47
C GLN A 36 -6.08 1.62 -6.84
N TYR A 37 -5.16 1.99 -5.97
CA TYR A 37 -3.73 1.65 -6.14
C TYR A 37 -3.49 0.15 -6.16
N THR A 38 -4.16 -0.60 -5.28
CA THR A 38 -4.08 -2.07 -5.26
C THR A 38 -4.52 -2.67 -6.59
N GLN A 39 -5.61 -2.20 -7.18
CA GLN A 39 -6.08 -2.69 -8.47
C GLN A 39 -5.06 -2.44 -9.58
N TRP A 40 -4.48 -1.25 -9.65
CA TRP A 40 -3.44 -0.94 -10.64
C TRP A 40 -2.17 -1.78 -10.45
N LEU A 41 -1.79 -2.09 -9.20
CA LEU A 41 -0.67 -2.99 -8.93
C LEU A 41 -0.96 -4.42 -9.37
N ILE A 42 -2.18 -4.94 -9.14
CA ILE A 42 -2.63 -6.24 -9.65
C ILE A 42 -2.49 -6.29 -11.17
N ASP A 43 -3.04 -5.30 -11.86
CA ASP A 43 -3.08 -5.25 -13.32
C ASP A 43 -1.67 -5.15 -13.93
N ARG A 44 -0.74 -4.46 -13.27
CA ARG A 44 0.62 -4.22 -13.77
C ARG A 44 1.61 -5.35 -13.40
N LEU A 45 1.44 -5.98 -12.24
CA LEU A 45 2.40 -6.97 -11.71
C LEU A 45 1.91 -8.41 -11.86
N GLY A 46 0.63 -8.64 -12.14
CA GLY A 46 0.01 -9.96 -12.06
C GLY A 46 0.07 -10.52 -10.63
N ALA A 47 -0.04 -9.66 -9.62
CA ALA A 47 0.11 -10.03 -8.22
C ALA A 47 -1.21 -10.52 -7.62
N ASP A 48 -1.12 -11.38 -6.60
CA ASP A 48 -2.27 -11.65 -5.73
C ASP A 48 -2.54 -10.48 -4.79
N ALA A 49 -3.79 -10.31 -4.38
CA ALA A 49 -4.15 -9.30 -3.40
C ALA A 49 -5.14 -9.81 -2.37
N MET A 50 -5.03 -9.24 -1.16
CA MET A 50 -6.01 -9.47 -0.09
C MET A 50 -6.31 -8.18 0.65
N SER A 51 -7.53 -8.04 1.14
CA SER A 51 -7.84 -7.01 2.14
C SER A 51 -7.20 -7.37 3.46
N TYR A 52 -6.71 -6.35 4.19
CA TYR A 52 -6.16 -6.57 5.51
C TYR A 52 -7.14 -7.34 6.41
N ASN A 53 -6.69 -8.49 6.86
CA ASN A 53 -7.34 -9.28 7.89
C ASN A 53 -6.26 -9.90 8.77
N LYS A 54 -6.27 -9.59 10.07
CA LYS A 54 -5.26 -10.08 11.03
C LYS A 54 -5.09 -11.60 11.00
N GLN A 55 -6.20 -12.34 10.85
CA GLN A 55 -6.18 -13.81 10.84
C GLN A 55 -5.57 -14.40 9.56
N GLN A 56 -5.52 -13.63 8.48
CA GLN A 56 -5.03 -14.07 7.18
C GLN A 56 -3.60 -13.60 6.88
N LEU A 57 -2.98 -12.78 7.76
CA LEU A 57 -1.62 -12.28 7.52
C LEU A 57 -0.57 -13.40 7.42
N GLY A 58 -0.82 -14.58 7.96
CA GLY A 58 0.03 -15.75 7.77
C GLY A 58 0.24 -16.15 6.31
N TYR A 59 -0.68 -15.79 5.40
CA TYR A 59 -0.52 -16.03 3.96
C TYR A 59 0.69 -15.28 3.36
N THR A 60 1.18 -14.23 4.00
CA THR A 60 2.41 -13.53 3.57
C THR A 60 3.60 -14.47 3.49
N SER A 61 3.62 -15.55 4.29
CA SER A 61 4.70 -16.54 4.28
C SER A 61 4.87 -17.22 2.92
N LEU A 62 3.83 -17.28 2.11
CA LEU A 62 3.78 -17.99 0.84
C LEU A 62 4.36 -17.19 -0.35
N TYR A 63 4.69 -15.91 -0.17
CA TYR A 63 5.13 -14.98 -1.22
C TYR A 63 6.53 -14.48 -0.96
N ARG A 64 7.28 -14.14 -2.02
CA ARG A 64 8.62 -13.55 -1.94
C ARG A 64 8.56 -12.05 -1.67
N ASN A 65 7.58 -11.40 -2.29
CA ASN A 65 7.41 -9.95 -2.25
C ASN A 65 6.08 -9.62 -1.57
N ILE A 66 6.11 -8.67 -0.65
CA ILE A 66 4.92 -8.18 0.05
C ILE A 66 4.81 -6.67 -0.19
N ILE A 67 3.68 -6.23 -0.73
CA ILE A 67 3.36 -4.81 -0.87
C ILE A 67 2.21 -4.48 0.08
N TRP A 68 2.46 -3.63 1.06
CA TRP A 68 1.41 -3.11 1.94
C TRP A 68 0.91 -1.78 1.39
N VAL A 69 -0.39 -1.65 1.13
CA VAL A 69 -1.02 -0.41 0.68
C VAL A 69 -2.02 0.03 1.73
N GLY A 70 -1.63 0.97 2.58
CA GLY A 70 -2.41 1.39 3.75
C GLY A 70 -2.72 2.89 3.78
N ALA A 71 -3.94 3.24 4.22
CA ALA A 71 -4.29 4.64 4.45
C ALA A 71 -3.49 5.23 5.61
N ILE A 72 -2.99 6.47 5.45
CA ILE A 72 -2.34 7.22 6.52
C ILE A 72 -3.41 7.88 7.40
N ARG A 73 -3.31 7.66 8.72
CA ARG A 73 -4.15 8.28 9.74
C ARG A 73 -3.28 8.71 10.92
N ASP A 74 -3.46 9.91 11.38
CA ASP A 74 -2.70 10.47 12.51
C ASP A 74 -1.18 10.24 12.38
N ALA A 75 -0.64 10.39 11.17
CA ALA A 75 0.74 10.11 10.79
C ALA A 75 1.16 8.64 10.92
N VAL A 76 0.23 7.71 10.90
CA VAL A 76 0.51 6.27 10.94
C VAL A 76 -0.15 5.57 9.74
N ILE A 77 0.57 4.68 9.08
CA ILE A 77 0.02 3.80 8.05
C ILE A 77 -0.82 2.72 8.73
N SER A 78 -2.09 2.63 8.37
CA SER A 78 -3.07 1.79 9.05
C SER A 78 -2.62 0.33 9.15
N ASN A 79 -2.55 -0.17 10.40
CA ASN A 79 -2.24 -1.54 10.79
C ASN A 79 -0.88 -2.10 10.31
N VAL A 80 -0.01 -1.31 9.71
CA VAL A 80 1.29 -1.79 9.22
C VAL A 80 2.17 -2.37 10.33
N HIS A 81 2.02 -1.86 11.57
CA HIS A 81 2.72 -2.37 12.75
C HIS A 81 2.49 -3.88 12.98
N MET A 82 1.39 -4.44 12.49
CA MET A 82 1.10 -5.87 12.59
C MET A 82 2.12 -6.74 11.86
N LEU A 83 2.74 -6.23 10.78
CA LEU A 83 3.83 -6.94 10.08
C LEU A 83 5.04 -7.10 11.02
N TRP A 84 5.42 -6.01 11.69
CA TRP A 84 6.62 -5.99 12.53
C TRP A 84 6.44 -6.76 13.82
N GLN A 85 5.28 -6.64 14.46
CA GLN A 85 4.96 -7.37 15.69
C GLN A 85 4.92 -8.89 15.51
N ASN A 86 4.72 -9.37 14.31
CA ASN A 86 4.57 -10.79 14.02
C ASN A 86 5.58 -11.28 12.96
N HIS A 87 6.67 -10.57 12.80
CA HIS A 87 7.67 -10.77 11.76
C HIS A 87 8.09 -12.25 11.58
N HIS A 88 8.47 -12.92 12.67
CA HIS A 88 8.85 -14.34 12.61
C HIS A 88 7.66 -15.25 12.27
N ASN A 89 6.48 -14.98 12.85
CA ASN A 89 5.29 -15.81 12.62
C ASN A 89 4.79 -15.71 11.18
N PHE A 90 5.07 -14.62 10.50
CA PHE A 90 4.67 -14.40 9.10
C PHE A 90 5.78 -14.77 8.12
N GLY A 91 6.93 -15.25 8.61
CA GLY A 91 8.07 -15.65 7.77
C GLY A 91 8.53 -14.52 6.87
N LEU A 92 8.70 -13.31 7.43
CA LEU A 92 9.06 -12.12 6.65
C LEU A 92 10.57 -12.01 6.40
N ASP A 93 11.37 -12.84 7.05
CA ASP A 93 12.84 -12.84 6.91
C ASP A 93 13.25 -13.10 5.45
N GLY A 94 14.12 -12.25 4.93
CA GLY A 94 14.63 -12.36 3.56
C GLY A 94 13.63 -12.03 2.45
N LYS A 95 12.42 -11.55 2.78
CA LYS A 95 11.43 -11.11 1.81
C LYS A 95 11.64 -9.66 1.40
N LYS A 96 11.25 -9.34 0.17
CA LYS A 96 11.12 -7.96 -0.27
C LYS A 96 9.82 -7.40 0.29
N ILE A 97 9.92 -6.37 1.12
CA ILE A 97 8.78 -5.70 1.72
C ILE A 97 8.75 -4.26 1.23
N ILE A 98 7.62 -3.84 0.66
CA ILE A 98 7.36 -2.49 0.22
C ILE A 98 6.16 -1.95 0.97
N ILE A 99 6.30 -0.77 1.57
CA ILE A 99 5.23 -0.10 2.29
C ILE A 99 4.81 1.16 1.54
N CYS A 100 3.55 1.19 1.14
CA CYS A 100 2.91 2.32 0.47
C CYS A 100 1.88 2.95 1.42
N GLY A 101 2.19 4.11 1.97
CA GLY A 101 1.24 4.93 2.72
C GLY A 101 0.43 5.81 1.77
N VAL A 102 -0.90 5.78 1.87
CA VAL A 102 -1.79 6.59 1.04
C VAL A 102 -2.40 7.71 1.88
N GLY A 103 -2.11 8.96 1.54
CA GLY A 103 -2.53 10.11 2.34
C GLY A 103 -2.70 11.41 1.56
N ILE A 104 -3.17 12.44 2.25
CA ILE A 104 -3.44 13.76 1.67
C ILE A 104 -2.33 14.81 1.96
N GLY A 105 -1.25 14.42 2.63
CA GLY A 105 -0.05 15.26 2.75
C GLY A 105 0.76 15.27 1.46
N ASP A 106 1.81 16.06 1.43
CA ASP A 106 2.73 16.11 0.30
C ASP A 106 3.72 14.93 0.36
N PRO A 107 3.69 13.99 -0.61
CA PRO A 107 4.62 12.87 -0.62
C PRO A 107 6.09 13.28 -0.81
N GLU A 108 6.33 14.46 -1.39
CA GLU A 108 7.64 15.00 -1.67
C GLU A 108 8.23 15.80 -0.48
N ASN A 109 7.40 16.14 0.51
CA ASN A 109 7.86 16.80 1.72
C ASN A 109 8.59 15.80 2.63
N PRO A 110 9.93 15.96 2.87
CA PRO A 110 10.72 15.01 3.62
C PRO A 110 10.30 14.91 5.10
N ASP A 111 9.83 16.00 5.70
CA ASP A 111 9.39 16.00 7.09
C ASP A 111 8.09 15.20 7.26
N TYR A 112 7.15 15.37 6.33
CA TYR A 112 5.93 14.56 6.28
C TYR A 112 6.27 13.09 6.10
N PHE A 113 7.08 12.76 5.09
CA PHE A 113 7.52 11.41 4.80
C PHE A 113 8.18 10.75 6.01
N ASN A 114 9.22 11.37 6.56
CA ASN A 114 9.98 10.82 7.68
C ASN A 114 9.10 10.61 8.92
N LYS A 115 8.21 11.55 9.20
CA LYS A 115 7.31 11.45 10.35
C LYS A 115 6.30 10.30 10.22
N VAL A 116 5.70 10.12 9.03
CA VAL A 116 4.80 9.00 8.77
C VAL A 116 5.53 7.66 8.89
N MET A 117 6.71 7.53 8.30
CA MET A 117 7.47 6.29 8.31
C MET A 117 7.95 5.93 9.72
N ALA A 118 8.51 6.90 10.46
CA ALA A 118 8.97 6.70 11.84
C ALA A 118 7.82 6.26 12.76
N ARG A 119 6.67 6.96 12.70
CA ARG A 119 5.49 6.61 13.52
C ARG A 119 4.85 5.28 13.14
N SER A 120 5.06 4.83 11.92
CA SER A 120 4.60 3.53 11.41
C SER A 120 5.58 2.39 11.72
N GLY A 121 6.76 2.67 12.27
CA GLY A 121 7.82 1.68 12.51
C GLY A 121 8.45 1.15 11.23
N CYS A 122 8.41 1.95 10.14
CA CYS A 122 8.93 1.56 8.82
C CYS A 122 10.36 2.09 8.64
N GLY A 123 11.34 1.39 9.20
CA GLY A 123 12.76 1.69 8.99
C GLY A 123 13.26 1.29 7.60
N PRO A 124 14.25 2.01 7.02
CA PRO A 124 14.80 1.69 5.71
C PRO A 124 15.51 0.34 5.66
N GLU A 125 15.94 -0.15 6.81
CA GLU A 125 16.59 -1.45 6.97
C GLU A 125 15.63 -2.64 6.82
N PHE A 126 14.30 -2.40 6.99
CA PHE A 126 13.29 -3.46 6.95
C PHE A 126 12.46 -3.47 5.66
N CYS A 127 12.30 -2.32 5.01
CA CYS A 127 11.39 -2.19 3.87
C CYS A 127 11.71 -1.01 2.98
N SER A 128 11.31 -1.10 1.72
CA SER A 128 11.19 0.07 0.84
C SER A 128 9.92 0.85 1.18
N ARG A 129 9.98 2.17 1.06
CA ARG A 129 8.97 3.06 1.63
C ARG A 129 8.52 4.11 0.62
N TYR A 130 7.20 4.21 0.44
CA TYR A 130 6.57 5.14 -0.48
C TYR A 130 5.37 5.83 0.18
N ILE A 131 5.16 7.10 -0.16
CA ILE A 131 3.90 7.79 0.10
C ILE A 131 3.24 8.07 -1.23
N LEU A 132 1.98 7.66 -1.35
CA LEU A 132 1.17 7.84 -2.53
C LEU A 132 0.10 8.90 -2.25
N PRO A 133 -0.17 9.80 -3.21
CA PRO A 133 -1.23 10.77 -3.08
C PRO A 133 -2.59 10.10 -2.87
N GLY A 134 -3.31 10.54 -1.88
CA GLY A 134 -4.65 10.03 -1.57
C GLY A 134 -5.75 10.93 -2.08
N ARG A 135 -6.97 10.64 -1.59
CA ARG A 135 -8.12 11.51 -1.81
C ARG A 135 -8.87 11.68 -0.51
N ILE A 136 -9.51 12.81 -0.35
CA ILE A 136 -10.48 13.09 0.71
C ILE A 136 -11.75 13.67 0.09
N ASP A 137 -12.88 13.16 0.52
CA ASP A 137 -14.20 13.68 0.22
C ASP A 137 -14.97 13.68 1.55
N GLN A 138 -15.15 14.85 2.12
CA GLN A 138 -15.79 14.99 3.43
C GLN A 138 -17.25 14.51 3.42
N SER A 139 -17.93 14.59 2.28
CA SER A 139 -19.31 14.11 2.14
C SER A 139 -19.43 12.58 2.33
N ARG A 140 -18.36 11.86 2.03
CA ARG A 140 -18.29 10.39 2.15
C ARG A 140 -17.77 9.90 3.49
N LEU A 141 -17.33 10.82 4.37
CA LEU A 141 -16.89 10.42 5.71
C LEU A 141 -18.09 9.87 6.50
N ARG A 142 -17.91 8.68 7.08
CA ARG A 142 -18.90 8.12 7.98
C ARG A 142 -19.05 9.03 9.19
N LEU A 143 -20.27 9.12 9.73
CA LEU A 143 -20.54 9.94 10.92
C LEU A 143 -19.59 9.63 12.09
N ILE A 144 -19.25 8.36 12.27
CA ILE A 144 -18.34 7.91 13.33
C ILE A 144 -16.86 8.33 13.09
N ASP A 145 -16.47 8.60 11.85
CA ASP A 145 -15.09 8.99 11.51
C ASP A 145 -14.89 10.51 11.52
N ARG A 146 -15.96 11.30 11.42
CA ARG A 146 -15.87 12.76 11.36
C ARG A 146 -15.18 13.38 12.57
N PRO A 147 -15.55 13.06 13.83
CA PRO A 147 -14.87 13.65 14.97
C PRO A 147 -13.37 13.36 15.02
N GLN A 148 -12.96 12.15 14.60
CA GLN A 148 -11.56 11.79 14.54
C GLN A 148 -10.84 12.55 13.42
N PHE A 149 -11.50 12.75 12.29
CA PHE A 149 -10.94 13.51 11.17
C PHE A 149 -10.80 15.00 11.52
N ASP A 150 -11.82 15.61 12.14
CA ASP A 150 -11.77 17.00 12.60
C ASP A 150 -10.64 17.20 13.63
N LYS A 151 -10.52 16.28 14.57
CA LYS A 151 -9.40 16.29 15.52
C LYS A 151 -8.04 16.17 14.81
N PHE A 152 -7.94 15.31 13.81
CA PHE A 152 -6.71 15.18 12.99
C PHE A 152 -6.36 16.50 12.30
N LEU A 153 -7.33 17.22 11.72
CA LEU A 153 -7.08 18.52 11.10
C LEU A 153 -6.52 19.53 12.10
N ILE A 154 -7.05 19.57 13.31
CA ILE A 154 -6.57 20.44 14.39
C ILE A 154 -5.16 20.02 14.83
N ASP A 155 -4.95 18.75 15.08
CA ASP A 155 -3.68 18.20 15.57
C ASP A 155 -2.57 18.18 14.52
N SER A 156 -2.90 18.29 13.23
CA SER A 156 -1.95 18.19 12.12
C SER A 156 -0.80 19.18 12.22
N LYS A 157 -1.03 20.39 12.76
CA LYS A 157 0.03 21.38 13.02
C LYS A 157 1.08 20.86 14.02
N ARG A 158 0.63 20.25 15.10
CA ARG A 158 1.50 19.65 16.12
C ARG A 158 2.20 18.41 15.60
N ILE A 159 1.51 17.63 14.74
CA ILE A 159 2.03 16.39 14.20
C ILE A 159 3.06 16.64 13.09
N TYR A 160 2.77 17.50 12.13
CA TYR A 160 3.54 17.65 10.90
C TYR A 160 4.28 19.00 10.76
N GLY A 161 3.91 20.01 11.55
CA GLY A 161 4.35 21.39 11.37
C GLY A 161 3.37 22.22 10.55
N GLU A 162 3.67 23.53 10.45
CA GLU A 162 2.77 24.54 9.87
C GLU A 162 2.46 24.27 8.38
N GLU A 163 3.49 24.07 7.58
CA GLU A 163 3.36 23.90 6.13
C GLU A 163 2.43 22.73 5.77
N THR A 164 2.69 21.55 6.31
CA THR A 164 1.84 20.37 6.07
C THR A 164 0.44 20.55 6.66
N HIS A 165 0.31 21.25 7.79
CA HIS A 165 -0.98 21.59 8.38
C HIS A 165 -1.84 22.42 7.43
N LEU A 166 -1.30 23.48 6.86
CA LEU A 166 -2.01 24.35 5.92
C LEU A 166 -2.45 23.55 4.68
N LEU A 167 -1.53 22.79 4.09
CA LEU A 167 -1.82 21.96 2.92
C LEU A 167 -2.91 20.91 3.17
N VAL A 168 -2.85 20.21 4.31
CA VAL A 168 -3.84 19.17 4.66
C VAL A 168 -5.22 19.78 4.87
N ASN A 169 -5.31 20.96 5.50
CA ASN A 169 -6.58 21.66 5.70
C ASN A 169 -7.16 22.19 4.39
N GLU A 170 -6.34 22.76 3.50
CA GLU A 170 -6.74 23.17 2.16
C GLU A 170 -7.30 21.98 1.38
N ARG A 171 -6.55 20.90 1.29
CA ARG A 171 -6.98 19.67 0.60
C ARG A 171 -8.26 19.07 1.17
N ALA A 172 -8.42 19.14 2.48
CA ALA A 172 -9.65 18.68 3.13
C ALA A 172 -10.85 19.56 2.76
N ALA A 173 -10.70 20.89 2.72
CA ALA A 173 -11.78 21.81 2.35
C ALA A 173 -12.22 21.63 0.89
N ASP A 174 -11.28 21.36 -0.02
CA ASP A 174 -11.51 21.28 -1.47
C ASP A 174 -11.92 19.90 -1.98
N ASN A 175 -12.17 18.94 -1.08
CA ASN A 175 -12.43 17.54 -1.47
C ASN A 175 -11.36 16.98 -2.44
N TYR A 176 -10.12 17.15 -2.07
CA TYR A 176 -8.94 16.83 -2.87
C TYR A 176 -8.92 15.39 -3.41
N ASN A 177 -8.52 15.24 -4.66
CA ASN A 177 -8.23 13.95 -5.28
C ASN A 177 -6.88 13.99 -5.99
N GLY A 178 -5.85 13.46 -5.35
CA GLY A 178 -4.50 13.33 -5.91
C GLY A 178 -4.15 11.92 -6.36
N VAL A 179 -5.12 10.99 -6.40
CA VAL A 179 -4.87 9.60 -6.78
C VAL A 179 -4.41 9.51 -8.25
N ASP A 180 -3.18 9.03 -8.45
CA ASP A 180 -2.52 8.98 -9.77
C ASP A 180 -1.76 7.67 -9.93
N ALA A 181 -2.03 6.92 -11.00
CA ALA A 181 -1.36 5.66 -11.29
C ALA A 181 0.16 5.83 -11.51
N ARG A 182 0.60 7.00 -11.99
CA ARG A 182 2.03 7.28 -12.21
C ARG A 182 2.85 7.25 -10.92
N ALA A 183 2.23 7.55 -9.79
CA ALA A 183 2.88 7.46 -8.49
C ALA A 183 3.32 6.03 -8.10
N LEU A 184 2.80 5.00 -8.80
CA LEU A 184 3.19 3.61 -8.58
C LEU A 184 4.42 3.18 -9.37
N GLU A 185 4.88 3.98 -10.34
CA GLU A 185 5.96 3.53 -11.23
C GLU A 185 7.22 3.11 -10.48
N PRO A 186 7.71 3.85 -9.45
CA PRO A 186 8.87 3.42 -8.67
C PRO A 186 8.64 2.07 -7.95
N VAL A 187 7.44 1.84 -7.42
CA VAL A 187 7.06 0.59 -6.73
C VAL A 187 7.06 -0.59 -7.71
N ILE A 188 6.50 -0.37 -8.91
CA ILE A 188 6.44 -1.39 -9.97
C ILE A 188 7.83 -1.77 -10.43
N GLN A 189 8.69 -0.79 -10.72
CA GLN A 189 10.05 -1.02 -11.18
C GLN A 189 10.87 -1.78 -10.12
N GLU A 190 10.70 -1.45 -8.86
CA GLU A 190 11.38 -2.13 -7.77
C GLU A 190 10.99 -3.62 -7.66
N ILE A 191 9.72 -3.97 -7.84
CA ILE A 191 9.28 -5.37 -7.85
C ILE A 191 9.78 -6.09 -9.12
N LEU A 192 9.68 -5.46 -10.27
CA LEU A 192 10.17 -6.08 -11.52
C LEU A 192 11.67 -6.36 -11.46
N ALA A 193 12.46 -5.52 -10.82
CA ALA A 193 13.89 -5.73 -10.61
C ALA A 193 14.20 -6.96 -9.71
N THR A 194 13.26 -7.43 -8.89
CA THR A 194 13.47 -8.64 -8.07
C THR A 194 13.25 -9.95 -8.82
N ARG A 195 12.75 -9.89 -10.07
CA ARG A 195 12.42 -11.06 -10.89
C ARG A 195 13.60 -11.56 -11.73
N TYR A 196 14.69 -10.81 -11.73
CA TYR A 196 15.95 -11.12 -12.43
C TYR A 196 17.08 -11.32 -11.42
#